data_a02c59cfbb766e9731e9a259ca91dbf4
#
_entry.id   a02c59cfbb766e9731e9a259ca91dbf4
#
_cell.length_a   1.000
_cell.length_b   1.000
_cell.length_c   1.000
_cell.angle_alpha   90.00
_cell.angle_beta   90.00
_cell.angle_gamma   90.00
#
_symmetry.space_group_name_H-M   'P 1'
#
loop_
_entity.id
_entity.type
_entity.pdbx_description
1 polymer ?
#
loop_
_entity_poly.entity_id
_entity_poly.type
_entity_poly.pdbx_seq_one_letter_code
_entity_poly.pdbx_strand_id
1 'polypeptide(L)'
;LKSDGTTIYATRDIAAAIYRKEHYDFYKNIYVVGIPQTLHFKQVFGTLEKMGKSWAQDCIHVGFGYVRFPDKSMSTRHGDVVLLEDVLKEAVSKTKAIIQESATCKVLDDVDEVARKIGVGAVLFAFLKNGRERDIIFTWKDMLDFEGESGPYSQYSYARGRSILRK
;
A
#
# COMPACT_ATOMS: atom_id res chain seq x y z
N LEU A 1 18.71 10.59 25.14
CA LEU A 1 19.98 10.05 24.65
C LEU A 1 20.12 8.60 25.14
N LYS A 2 20.89 7.79 24.42
CA LYS A 2 21.33 6.49 24.87
C LYS A 2 22.49 6.62 25.85
N SER A 3 22.88 5.49 26.52
CA SER A 3 24.00 5.48 27.44
C SER A 3 25.34 5.87 26.83
N ASP A 4 25.50 5.67 25.51
CA ASP A 4 26.67 6.07 24.72
C ASP A 4 26.63 7.53 24.22
N GLY A 5 25.64 8.33 24.65
CA GLY A 5 25.45 9.71 24.24
C GLY A 5 24.79 9.88 22.86
N THR A 6 24.50 8.81 22.13
CA THR A 6 23.84 8.89 20.82
C THR A 6 22.34 9.18 20.96
N THR A 7 21.75 9.69 19.88
CA THR A 7 20.32 10.02 19.84
C THR A 7 19.45 8.79 19.68
N ILE A 8 18.26 8.80 20.29
CA ILE A 8 17.20 7.82 20.03
C ILE A 8 16.36 8.23 18.81
N TYR A 9 15.53 7.37 18.29
CA TYR A 9 14.65 7.65 17.15
C TYR A 9 13.77 8.88 17.38
N ALA A 10 13.13 9.00 18.55
CA ALA A 10 12.28 10.14 18.89
C ALA A 10 13.03 11.48 18.77
N THR A 11 14.29 11.57 19.20
CA THR A 11 15.10 12.77 19.05
C THR A 11 15.29 13.17 17.59
N ARG A 12 15.51 12.17 16.72
CA ARG A 12 15.69 12.40 15.28
C ARG A 12 14.39 12.86 14.63
N ASP A 13 13.25 12.26 15.01
CA ASP A 13 11.95 12.63 14.47
C ASP A 13 11.53 14.03 14.90
N ILE A 14 11.82 14.43 16.14
CA ILE A 14 11.59 15.79 16.62
C ILE A 14 12.44 16.79 15.81
N ALA A 15 13.74 16.52 15.66
CA ALA A 15 14.63 17.37 14.87
C ALA A 15 14.18 17.46 13.41
N ALA A 16 13.78 16.35 12.81
CA ALA A 16 13.27 16.32 11.44
C ALA A 16 11.97 17.11 11.27
N ALA A 17 11.06 17.06 12.26
CA ALA A 17 9.83 17.84 12.23
C ALA A 17 10.11 19.35 12.28
N ILE A 18 11.03 19.77 13.16
CA ILE A 18 11.46 21.17 13.28
C ILE A 18 12.10 21.63 11.96
N TYR A 19 13.05 20.84 11.44
CA TYR A 19 13.70 21.13 10.17
C TYR A 19 12.70 21.28 9.02
N ARG A 20 11.72 20.38 8.91
CA ARG A 20 10.69 20.42 7.87
C ARG A 20 9.85 21.70 7.97
N LYS A 21 9.49 22.12 9.18
CA LYS A 21 8.74 23.38 9.35
C LYS A 21 9.55 24.58 8.95
N GLU A 22 10.82 24.66 9.34
CA GLU A 22 11.71 25.79 9.06
C GLU A 22 12.05 25.91 7.56
N HIS A 23 12.20 24.77 6.84
CA HIS A 23 12.63 24.76 5.45
C HIS A 23 11.49 24.76 4.44
N TYR A 24 10.36 24.10 4.77
CA TYR A 24 9.25 23.92 3.83
C TYR A 24 7.99 24.70 4.22
N ASP A 25 7.97 25.27 5.41
CA ASP A 25 6.80 25.98 5.99
C ASP A 25 5.47 25.25 5.71
N PHE A 26 5.44 23.95 5.96
CA PHE A 26 4.32 23.09 5.63
C PHE A 26 3.01 23.53 6.31
N TYR A 27 1.89 23.39 5.60
CA TYR A 27 0.55 23.50 6.16
C TYR A 27 0.20 22.26 7.01
N LYS A 28 0.60 21.05 6.56
CA LYS A 28 0.47 19.79 7.31
C LYS A 28 1.69 18.91 7.09
N ASN A 29 2.13 18.22 8.15
CA ASN A 29 3.18 17.22 8.08
C ASN A 29 2.57 15.82 8.33
N ILE A 30 2.40 15.04 7.27
CA ILE A 30 1.73 13.76 7.30
C ILE A 30 2.76 12.63 7.37
N TYR A 31 2.69 11.84 8.44
CA TYR A 31 3.52 10.66 8.66
C TYR A 31 2.74 9.41 8.32
N VAL A 32 2.99 8.85 7.13
CA VAL A 32 2.38 7.59 6.67
C VAL A 32 3.24 6.44 7.17
N VAL A 33 2.87 5.87 8.31
CA VAL A 33 3.68 4.85 9.02
C VAL A 33 2.76 3.81 9.66
N GLY A 34 3.22 2.56 9.77
CA GLY A 34 2.46 1.46 10.33
C GLY A 34 1.89 1.73 11.73
N ILE A 35 0.72 1.18 12.00
CA ILE A 35 -0.03 1.33 13.27
C ILE A 35 0.81 1.09 14.55
N PRO A 36 1.73 0.11 14.60
CA PRO A 36 2.56 -0.09 15.80
C PRO A 36 3.37 1.13 16.23
N GLN A 37 3.56 2.11 15.35
CA GLN A 37 4.25 3.38 15.65
C GLN A 37 3.31 4.47 16.22
N THR A 38 2.02 4.19 16.43
CA THR A 38 1.04 5.19 16.87
C THR A 38 1.44 5.85 18.18
N LEU A 39 1.89 5.07 19.16
CA LEU A 39 2.33 5.62 20.45
C LEU A 39 3.58 6.51 20.28
N HIS A 40 4.52 6.08 19.45
CA HIS A 40 5.72 6.85 19.14
C HIS A 40 5.38 8.24 18.60
N PHE A 41 4.49 8.33 17.61
CA PHE A 41 4.09 9.62 17.03
C PHE A 41 3.28 10.48 18.00
N LYS A 42 2.42 9.89 18.83
CA LYS A 42 1.76 10.63 19.92
C LYS A 42 2.78 11.27 20.86
N GLN A 43 3.85 10.54 21.20
CA GLN A 43 4.92 11.06 22.07
C GLN A 43 5.74 12.16 21.37
N VAL A 44 6.09 11.97 20.09
CA VAL A 44 6.84 12.97 19.29
C VAL A 44 6.03 14.26 19.17
N PHE A 45 4.76 14.18 18.78
CA PHE A 45 3.91 15.39 18.62
C PHE A 45 3.64 16.07 19.97
N GLY A 46 3.34 15.31 21.03
CA GLY A 46 3.18 15.86 22.37
C GLY A 46 4.45 16.50 22.93
N THR A 47 5.63 16.01 22.52
CA THR A 47 6.91 16.65 22.89
C THR A 47 7.08 17.97 22.16
N LEU A 48 6.80 18.02 20.85
CA LEU A 48 6.84 19.28 20.07
C LEU A 48 5.88 20.32 20.65
N GLU A 49 4.68 19.91 21.06
CA GLU A 49 3.72 20.79 21.72
C GLU A 49 4.26 21.35 23.04
N LYS A 50 4.84 20.50 23.90
CA LYS A 50 5.50 20.92 25.15
C LYS A 50 6.72 21.81 24.92
N MET A 51 7.38 21.71 23.76
CA MET A 51 8.45 22.61 23.33
C MET A 51 7.91 23.96 22.82
N GLY A 52 6.61 24.22 22.90
CA GLY A 52 5.98 25.46 22.44
C GLY A 52 5.84 25.59 20.92
N LYS A 53 5.90 24.48 20.18
CA LYS A 53 5.74 24.47 18.72
C LYS A 53 4.24 24.47 18.38
N SER A 54 3.65 25.64 18.10
CA SER A 54 2.21 25.80 17.80
C SER A 54 1.72 24.96 16.62
N TRP A 55 2.61 24.68 15.66
CA TRP A 55 2.34 23.84 14.50
C TRP A 55 2.39 22.33 14.79
N ALA A 56 2.64 21.91 16.02
CA ALA A 56 2.65 20.48 16.38
C ALA A 56 1.30 19.79 16.09
N GLN A 57 0.18 20.53 16.20
CA GLN A 57 -1.16 20.07 15.86
C GLN A 57 -1.35 19.79 14.36
N ASP A 58 -0.49 20.32 13.49
CA ASP A 58 -0.50 20.10 12.05
C ASP A 58 0.30 18.83 11.66
N CYS A 59 0.92 18.16 12.62
CA CYS A 59 1.58 16.87 12.45
C CYS A 59 0.57 15.74 12.64
N ILE A 60 0.38 14.91 11.62
CA ILE A 60 -0.65 13.87 11.58
C ILE A 60 -0.01 12.51 11.31
N HIS A 61 -0.29 11.52 12.16
CA HIS A 61 0.06 10.13 11.88
C HIS A 61 -1.10 9.44 11.16
N VAL A 62 -0.81 8.99 9.93
CA VAL A 62 -1.71 8.17 9.12
C VAL A 62 -1.21 6.73 9.22
N GLY A 63 -1.76 6.00 10.20
CA GLY A 63 -1.39 4.60 10.43
C GLY A 63 -1.96 3.67 9.37
N PHE A 64 -1.25 2.59 9.05
CA PHE A 64 -1.74 1.53 8.17
C PHE A 64 -1.39 0.15 8.73
N GLY A 65 -2.19 -0.86 8.35
CA GLY A 65 -1.94 -2.27 8.66
C GLY A 65 -0.85 -2.87 7.79
N TYR A 66 -0.38 -4.05 8.14
CA TYR A 66 0.66 -4.76 7.39
C TYR A 66 0.06 -5.63 6.29
N VAL A 67 0.82 -5.80 5.21
CA VAL A 67 0.57 -6.85 4.22
C VAL A 67 1.32 -8.09 4.65
N ARG A 68 0.60 -9.20 4.82
CA ARG A 68 1.15 -10.49 5.23
C ARG A 68 0.97 -11.50 4.12
N PHE A 69 1.99 -12.30 3.89
CA PHE A 69 1.95 -13.46 3.00
C PHE A 69 1.80 -14.72 3.86
N PRO A 70 0.84 -15.64 3.57
CA PRO A 70 0.62 -16.83 4.39
C PRO A 70 1.88 -17.70 4.55
N ASP A 71 2.68 -17.78 3.48
CA ASP A 71 3.81 -18.69 3.36
C ASP A 71 5.18 -18.05 3.62
N LYS A 72 5.22 -16.75 3.93
CA LYS A 72 6.48 -16.01 4.12
C LYS A 72 6.41 -15.05 5.29
N SER A 73 7.29 -15.22 6.27
CA SER A 73 7.54 -14.18 7.25
C SER A 73 8.48 -13.14 6.62
N MET A 74 7.97 -11.94 6.36
CA MET A 74 8.81 -10.84 5.87
C MET A 74 9.67 -10.28 7.00
N SER A 75 10.97 -10.34 6.85
CA SER A 75 11.92 -9.71 7.76
C SER A 75 12.96 -8.95 6.96
N THR A 76 12.94 -7.63 7.06
CA THR A 76 13.99 -6.77 6.49
C THR A 76 15.39 -7.08 7.07
N ARG A 77 15.45 -7.68 8.27
CA ARG A 77 16.72 -8.06 8.91
C ARG A 77 17.35 -9.31 8.31
N HIS A 78 16.57 -10.15 7.63
CA HIS A 78 17.02 -11.41 7.00
C HIS A 78 17.05 -11.33 5.46
N GLY A 79 16.76 -10.18 4.87
CA GLY A 79 16.83 -10.00 3.42
C GLY A 79 15.61 -10.50 2.64
N ASP A 80 14.62 -11.10 3.30
CA ASP A 80 13.39 -11.57 2.67
C ASP A 80 12.38 -10.41 2.52
N VAL A 81 12.66 -9.53 1.58
CA VAL A 81 11.79 -8.41 1.22
C VAL A 81 11.07 -8.72 -0.08
N VAL A 82 9.75 -8.64 -0.06
CA VAL A 82 8.95 -8.69 -1.29
C VAL A 82 8.81 -7.26 -1.82
N LEU A 83 9.38 -6.98 -2.98
CA LEU A 83 9.27 -5.67 -3.59
C LEU A 83 7.90 -5.51 -4.28
N LEU A 84 7.30 -4.33 -4.16
CA LEU A 84 6.02 -4.03 -4.82
C LEU A 84 6.12 -4.20 -6.35
N GLU A 85 7.26 -3.84 -6.92
CA GLU A 85 7.53 -4.01 -8.35
C GLU A 85 7.41 -5.47 -8.78
N ASP A 86 7.96 -6.40 -7.99
CA ASP A 86 7.89 -7.83 -8.29
C ASP A 86 6.47 -8.37 -8.16
N VAL A 87 5.71 -7.90 -7.15
CA VAL A 87 4.29 -8.23 -7.00
C VAL A 87 3.49 -7.78 -8.22
N LEU A 88 3.72 -6.55 -8.71
CA LEU A 88 3.03 -6.03 -9.89
C LEU A 88 3.41 -6.81 -11.15
N LYS A 89 4.69 -7.13 -11.36
CA LYS A 89 5.16 -7.94 -12.49
C LYS A 89 4.55 -9.34 -12.47
N GLU A 90 4.53 -9.96 -11.29
CA GLU A 90 3.95 -11.31 -11.13
C GLU A 90 2.43 -11.29 -11.35
N ALA A 91 1.72 -10.26 -10.88
CA ALA A 91 0.29 -10.09 -11.13
C ALA A 91 -0.01 -10.03 -12.63
N VAL A 92 0.76 -9.24 -13.38
CA VAL A 92 0.62 -9.12 -14.84
C VAL A 92 0.93 -10.44 -15.53
N SER A 93 2.02 -11.11 -15.14
CA SER A 93 2.42 -12.41 -15.72
C SER A 93 1.35 -13.49 -15.48
N LYS A 94 0.85 -13.63 -14.25
CA LYS A 94 -0.23 -14.59 -13.93
C LYS A 94 -1.52 -14.28 -14.69
N THR A 95 -1.89 -13.01 -14.76
CA THR A 95 -3.08 -12.58 -15.53
C THR A 95 -2.91 -12.89 -17.01
N LYS A 96 -1.73 -12.67 -17.58
CA LYS A 96 -1.44 -13.02 -18.98
C LYS A 96 -1.60 -14.51 -19.24
N ALA A 97 -1.10 -15.35 -18.34
CA ALA A 97 -1.26 -16.81 -18.45
C ALA A 97 -2.75 -17.21 -18.43
N ILE A 98 -3.54 -16.68 -17.50
CA ILE A 98 -4.98 -16.94 -17.41
C ILE A 98 -5.69 -16.50 -18.72
N ILE A 99 -5.35 -15.34 -19.27
CA ILE A 99 -5.94 -14.87 -20.53
C ILE A 99 -5.58 -15.83 -21.69
N GLN A 100 -4.32 -16.25 -21.76
CA GLN A 100 -3.84 -17.14 -22.83
C GLN A 100 -4.49 -18.52 -22.81
N GLU A 101 -4.85 -19.03 -21.63
CA GLU A 101 -5.58 -20.29 -21.48
C GLU A 101 -7.07 -20.15 -21.82
N SER A 102 -7.59 -18.93 -21.85
CA SER A 102 -9.01 -18.66 -22.13
C SER A 102 -9.30 -18.64 -23.63
N ALA A 103 -10.52 -19.06 -24.01
CA ALA A 103 -11.01 -18.95 -25.39
C ALA A 103 -11.07 -17.51 -25.91
N THR A 104 -11.11 -16.53 -25.00
CA THR A 104 -11.22 -15.10 -25.29
C THR A 104 -9.89 -14.52 -25.81
N CYS A 105 -8.76 -15.20 -25.62
CA CYS A 105 -7.43 -14.74 -26.07
C CYS A 105 -7.39 -14.41 -27.57
N LYS A 106 -8.12 -15.19 -28.40
CA LYS A 106 -8.14 -15.05 -29.86
C LYS A 106 -8.82 -13.76 -30.35
N VAL A 107 -9.51 -13.03 -29.49
CA VAL A 107 -10.31 -11.83 -29.82
C VAL A 107 -9.66 -10.55 -29.31
N LEU A 108 -8.58 -10.67 -28.54
CA LEU A 108 -7.89 -9.51 -27.96
C LEU A 108 -6.80 -9.00 -28.92
N ASP A 109 -6.86 -7.71 -29.26
CA ASP A 109 -5.86 -7.05 -30.09
C ASP A 109 -4.50 -6.90 -29.36
N ASP A 110 -4.53 -6.67 -28.04
CA ASP A 110 -3.35 -6.50 -27.20
C ASP A 110 -3.49 -7.22 -25.85
N VAL A 111 -3.03 -8.46 -25.82
CA VAL A 111 -3.06 -9.29 -24.60
C VAL A 111 -2.19 -8.71 -23.48
N ASP A 112 -1.07 -8.09 -23.83
CA ASP A 112 -0.12 -7.56 -22.85
C ASP A 112 -0.71 -6.34 -22.10
N GLU A 113 -1.32 -5.41 -22.83
CA GLU A 113 -1.95 -4.25 -22.22
C GLU A 113 -3.20 -4.64 -21.40
N VAL A 114 -3.99 -5.61 -21.86
CA VAL A 114 -5.13 -6.13 -21.09
C VAL A 114 -4.64 -6.82 -19.81
N ALA A 115 -3.63 -7.67 -19.90
CA ALA A 115 -3.05 -8.33 -18.73
C ALA A 115 -2.49 -7.33 -17.74
N ARG A 116 -1.84 -6.27 -18.22
CA ARG A 116 -1.33 -5.19 -17.38
C ARG A 116 -2.46 -4.47 -16.63
N LYS A 117 -3.52 -4.08 -17.31
CA LYS A 117 -4.67 -3.40 -16.71
C LYS A 117 -5.37 -4.26 -15.66
N ILE A 118 -5.58 -5.53 -15.96
CA ILE A 118 -6.25 -6.46 -15.05
C ILE A 118 -5.33 -6.78 -13.86
N GLY A 119 -4.09 -7.14 -14.10
CA GLY A 119 -3.15 -7.52 -13.04
C GLY A 119 -2.85 -6.39 -12.07
N VAL A 120 -2.54 -5.19 -12.57
CA VAL A 120 -2.33 -4.01 -11.73
C VAL A 120 -3.62 -3.63 -10.99
N GLY A 121 -4.77 -3.66 -11.69
CA GLY A 121 -6.08 -3.39 -11.10
C GLY A 121 -6.43 -4.38 -9.98
N ALA A 122 -6.07 -5.66 -10.11
CA ALA A 122 -6.27 -6.67 -9.08
C ALA A 122 -5.49 -6.34 -7.79
N VAL A 123 -4.22 -5.96 -7.93
CA VAL A 123 -3.39 -5.55 -6.79
C VAL A 123 -3.99 -4.32 -6.10
N LEU A 124 -4.28 -3.27 -6.86
CA LEU A 124 -4.85 -2.03 -6.32
C LEU A 124 -6.18 -2.28 -5.61
N PHE A 125 -7.08 -3.07 -6.21
CA PHE A 125 -8.35 -3.40 -5.60
C PHE A 125 -8.19 -4.18 -4.29
N ALA A 126 -7.27 -5.16 -4.25
CA ALA A 126 -7.01 -5.94 -3.04
C ALA A 126 -6.55 -5.08 -1.86
N PHE A 127 -5.78 -4.03 -2.13
CA PHE A 127 -5.40 -3.07 -1.10
C PHE A 127 -6.56 -2.13 -0.72
N LEU A 128 -7.28 -1.59 -1.70
CA LEU A 128 -8.27 -0.54 -1.47
C LEU A 128 -9.61 -1.06 -0.92
N LYS A 129 -9.96 -2.34 -1.16
CA LYS A 129 -11.19 -2.92 -0.60
C LYS A 129 -11.15 -3.08 0.93
N ASN A 130 -9.97 -3.08 1.52
CA ASN A 130 -9.79 -3.21 2.95
C ASN A 130 -9.67 -1.84 3.62
N GLY A 131 -10.16 -1.74 4.87
CA GLY A 131 -9.89 -0.57 5.68
C GLY A 131 -8.38 -0.40 5.88
N ARG A 132 -7.86 0.79 5.65
CA ARG A 132 -6.42 1.12 5.74
C ARG A 132 -5.72 0.59 6.98
N GLU A 133 -6.41 0.54 8.10
CA GLU A 133 -5.85 0.13 9.39
C GLU A 133 -5.85 -1.38 9.63
N ARG A 134 -6.41 -2.16 8.71
CA ARG A 134 -6.44 -3.62 8.82
C ARG A 134 -5.23 -4.25 8.15
N ASP A 135 -4.71 -5.31 8.76
CA ASP A 135 -3.73 -6.17 8.10
C ASP A 135 -4.40 -6.85 6.89
N ILE A 136 -3.65 -6.97 5.81
CA ILE A 136 -4.09 -7.61 4.56
C ILE A 136 -3.35 -8.94 4.44
N ILE A 137 -4.08 -10.04 4.34
CA ILE A 137 -3.52 -11.34 3.97
C ILE A 137 -3.53 -11.40 2.44
N PHE A 138 -2.34 -11.41 1.86
CA PHE A 138 -2.16 -11.40 0.42
C PHE A 138 -2.09 -12.83 -0.10
N THR A 139 -3.05 -13.22 -0.95
CA THR A 139 -3.01 -14.47 -1.71
C THR A 139 -3.28 -14.21 -3.19
N TRP A 140 -2.54 -14.87 -4.05
CA TRP A 140 -2.76 -14.77 -5.50
C TRP A 140 -4.13 -15.29 -5.91
N LYS A 141 -4.62 -16.34 -5.24
CA LYS A 141 -5.92 -16.93 -5.50
C LYS A 141 -7.04 -15.91 -5.32
N ASP A 142 -7.09 -15.25 -4.18
CA ASP A 142 -8.18 -14.30 -3.89
C ASP A 142 -8.06 -13.01 -4.70
N MET A 143 -6.83 -12.62 -5.05
CA MET A 143 -6.58 -11.38 -5.80
C MET A 143 -6.96 -11.49 -7.26
N LEU A 144 -6.68 -12.64 -7.90
CA LEU A 144 -6.94 -12.90 -9.31
C LEU A 144 -8.22 -13.71 -9.55
N ASP A 145 -9.09 -13.82 -8.55
CA ASP A 145 -10.37 -14.50 -8.69
C ASP A 145 -11.31 -13.69 -9.59
N PHE A 146 -11.89 -14.34 -10.60
CA PHE A 146 -12.86 -13.75 -11.51
C PHE A 146 -14.32 -13.96 -11.08
N GLU A 147 -14.56 -14.66 -9.99
CA GLU A 147 -15.91 -14.98 -9.47
C GLU A 147 -16.16 -14.38 -8.08
N GLY A 148 -15.10 -13.90 -7.40
CA GLY A 148 -15.15 -13.40 -6.03
C GLY A 148 -15.10 -11.86 -5.89
N GLU A 149 -14.89 -11.40 -4.68
CA GLU A 149 -14.73 -9.96 -4.35
C GLU A 149 -13.32 -9.46 -4.76
N SER A 150 -13.09 -9.35 -6.05
CA SER A 150 -11.79 -9.02 -6.64
C SER A 150 -11.85 -7.90 -7.67
N GLY A 151 -10.67 -7.36 -8.01
CA GLY A 151 -10.52 -6.38 -9.09
C GLY A 151 -10.96 -6.94 -10.44
N PRO A 152 -10.47 -8.13 -10.85
CA PRO A 152 -10.90 -8.79 -12.09
C PRO A 152 -12.41 -8.98 -12.20
N TYR A 153 -13.08 -9.40 -11.13
CA TYR A 153 -14.54 -9.54 -11.11
C TYR A 153 -15.26 -8.20 -11.33
N SER A 154 -14.79 -7.14 -10.68
CA SER A 154 -15.35 -5.79 -10.85
C SER A 154 -15.18 -5.29 -12.29
N GLN A 155 -14.01 -5.50 -12.88
CA GLN A 155 -13.73 -5.15 -14.28
C GLN A 155 -14.58 -5.96 -15.25
N TYR A 156 -14.72 -7.28 -15.02
CA TYR A 156 -15.59 -8.15 -15.80
C TYR A 156 -17.06 -7.69 -15.74
N SER A 157 -17.56 -7.37 -14.55
CA SER A 157 -18.94 -6.91 -14.36
C SER A 157 -19.21 -5.63 -15.14
N TYR A 158 -18.26 -4.67 -15.13
CA TYR A 158 -18.33 -3.47 -15.94
C TYR A 158 -18.34 -3.78 -17.44
N ALA A 159 -17.41 -4.62 -17.90
CA ALA A 159 -17.31 -5.00 -19.32
C ALA A 159 -18.59 -5.67 -19.83
N ARG A 160 -19.17 -6.56 -19.00
CA ARG A 160 -20.45 -7.23 -19.30
C ARG A 160 -21.60 -6.24 -19.41
N GLY A 161 -21.71 -5.30 -18.46
CA GLY A 161 -22.73 -4.23 -18.52
C GLY A 161 -22.58 -3.37 -19.78
N ARG A 162 -21.36 -2.98 -20.14
CA ARG A 162 -21.08 -2.23 -21.38
C ARG A 162 -21.42 -3.01 -22.63
N SER A 163 -21.20 -4.32 -22.63
CA SER A 163 -21.57 -5.20 -23.77
C SER A 163 -23.08 -5.26 -23.99
N ILE A 164 -23.86 -5.30 -22.91
CA ILE A 164 -25.34 -5.29 -22.99
C ILE A 164 -25.84 -3.98 -23.60
N LEU A 165 -25.25 -2.85 -23.20
CA LEU A 165 -25.66 -1.52 -23.69
C LEU A 165 -25.25 -1.25 -25.15
N ARG A 166 -24.38 -2.08 -25.74
CA ARG A 166 -23.96 -1.98 -27.16
C ARG A 166 -24.80 -2.84 -28.10
N LYS A 167 -25.62 -3.71 -27.57
CA LYS A 167 -26.59 -4.54 -28.33
C LYS A 167 -27.94 -3.82 -28.48
#